data_2d8eca2f2ce9f3bf82ac8a1bbb8da28b
#
_entry.id   2d8eca2f2ce9f3bf82ac8a1bbb8da28b
#
_cell.length_a   1.000
_cell.length_b   1.000
_cell.length_c   1.000
_cell.angle_alpha   90.00
_cell.angle_beta   90.00
_cell.angle_gamma   90.00
#
_symmetry.space_group_name_H-M   'P 1'
#
loop_
_entity.id
_entity.type
_entity.pdbx_description
1 polymer ?
#
loop_
_entity_poly.entity_id
_entity_poly.type
_entity_poly.pdbx_seq_one_letter_code
_entity_poly.pdbx_strand_id
1 'polypeptide(L)'
;MRFRSNKPTYIVTVVASLLLAVIQSPTSSAVSNSPIVYTATMPKAHIPSAPNGGTDDYRCFLIDPSVKQDSLITSVKFLPQRKVLWHHAILFQVGSKDLAEAIKLDNNGTGWPCFGGTGMGSSFASFLTSPWLSSWAPGRDTDVMPTGYATPFKKGDRLIMQVHYNLLLATMGMKIADQSKVEITTVPAKNSTLKTLYGDMVAAPVELACPAGVTGDLCDRGKSLTDLGIRTSAGSAFEAAGLNLLCGQSAFKPTPSTTSTCDKKITQNEIVIKATPHMHLLGRSLKLVLNPGTPGEKTILDRPNYNFDDQSPTLLKQPIALKAGDTVRVTCTFDPKLRSVLPALSKLPPRYVTWGEGSSDEMCLGVMGVFKS
;
A
#
# COMPACT_ATOMS: atom_id res chain seq x y z
N MET A 1 76.99 -51.98 -75.32
CA MET A 1 75.59 -52.24 -74.80
C MET A 1 75.32 -51.32 -73.60
N ARG A 2 74.44 -50.34 -73.76
CA ARG A 2 74.11 -49.39 -72.69
C ARG A 2 72.77 -49.78 -72.15
N PHE A 3 72.68 -50.08 -70.86
CA PHE A 3 71.44 -50.33 -70.13
C PHE A 3 70.91 -48.95 -69.61
N ARG A 4 69.71 -48.61 -70.02
CA ARG A 4 68.96 -47.44 -69.44
C ARG A 4 68.17 -47.98 -68.24
N SER A 5 68.46 -47.35 -67.12
CA SER A 5 67.69 -47.52 -65.89
C SER A 5 66.50 -46.55 -65.86
N ASN A 6 65.29 -47.08 -65.84
CA ASN A 6 64.05 -46.27 -65.59
C ASN A 6 63.77 -46.22 -64.09
N LYS A 7 63.75 -44.99 -63.55
CA LYS A 7 63.26 -44.77 -62.17
C LYS A 7 61.81 -44.39 -62.21
N PRO A 8 60.94 -44.95 -61.39
CA PRO A 8 59.53 -44.45 -61.29
C PRO A 8 59.43 -43.19 -60.43
N THR A 9 58.72 -42.23 -60.95
CA THR A 9 58.39 -40.97 -60.27
C THR A 9 57.09 -41.16 -59.43
N TYR A 10 57.18 -41.06 -58.11
CA TYR A 10 56.02 -41.08 -57.24
C TYR A 10 55.48 -39.66 -57.10
N ILE A 11 54.22 -39.45 -57.53
CA ILE A 11 53.49 -38.22 -57.31
C ILE A 11 52.84 -38.32 -55.90
N VAL A 12 53.32 -37.53 -54.97
CA VAL A 12 52.70 -37.39 -53.64
C VAL A 12 51.63 -36.33 -53.73
N THR A 13 50.36 -36.74 -53.70
CA THR A 13 49.20 -35.78 -53.61
C THR A 13 48.99 -35.39 -52.15
N VAL A 14 49.34 -34.19 -51.80
CA VAL A 14 49.05 -33.61 -50.48
C VAL A 14 47.58 -33.11 -50.46
N VAL A 15 46.72 -33.84 -49.77
CA VAL A 15 45.35 -33.41 -49.50
C VAL A 15 45.40 -32.48 -48.30
N ALA A 16 45.26 -31.16 -48.53
CA ALA A 16 45.14 -30.19 -47.50
C ALA A 16 43.64 -30.19 -46.97
N SER A 17 43.44 -30.83 -45.83
CA SER A 17 42.14 -30.77 -45.13
C SER A 17 42.00 -29.42 -44.43
N LEU A 18 41.20 -28.48 -45.00
CA LEU A 18 40.75 -27.26 -44.32
C LEU A 18 39.73 -27.65 -43.25
N LEU A 19 40.13 -27.65 -41.99
CA LEU A 19 39.23 -27.64 -40.82
C LEU A 19 38.64 -26.23 -40.68
N LEU A 20 37.39 -26.02 -41.14
CA LEU A 20 36.59 -24.84 -40.78
C LEU A 20 36.22 -24.99 -39.32
N ALA A 21 36.93 -24.28 -38.43
CA ALA A 21 36.48 -24.03 -37.06
C ALA A 21 35.28 -23.11 -37.10
N VAL A 22 34.08 -23.65 -36.91
CA VAL A 22 32.87 -22.87 -36.65
C VAL A 22 33.02 -22.24 -35.28
N ILE A 23 33.44 -20.98 -35.22
CA ILE A 23 33.41 -20.17 -34.02
C ILE A 23 31.92 -19.88 -33.75
N GLN A 24 31.29 -20.69 -32.89
CA GLN A 24 30.00 -20.38 -32.31
C GLN A 24 30.21 -19.19 -31.35
N SER A 25 29.91 -17.99 -31.82
CA SER A 25 29.77 -16.81 -30.94
C SER A 25 28.72 -17.14 -29.92
N PRO A 26 28.97 -16.95 -28.60
CA PRO A 26 27.94 -17.11 -27.61
C PRO A 26 26.84 -16.11 -27.96
N THR A 27 25.67 -16.62 -28.32
CA THR A 27 24.46 -15.78 -28.40
C THR A 27 24.20 -15.25 -27.00
N SER A 28 24.66 -14.03 -26.75
CA SER A 28 24.23 -13.23 -25.61
C SER A 28 22.73 -13.11 -25.76
N SER A 29 21.96 -13.90 -24.99
CA SER A 29 20.55 -13.73 -24.86
C SER A 29 20.36 -12.34 -24.24
N ALA A 30 20.05 -11.34 -25.05
CA ALA A 30 19.66 -10.04 -24.58
C ALA A 30 18.48 -10.27 -23.64
N VAL A 31 18.67 -10.02 -22.34
CA VAL A 31 17.59 -10.06 -21.37
C VAL A 31 16.56 -9.05 -21.86
N SER A 32 15.42 -9.55 -22.33
CA SER A 32 14.35 -8.70 -22.80
C SER A 32 13.91 -7.81 -21.62
N ASN A 33 14.08 -6.50 -21.77
CA ASN A 33 13.58 -5.51 -20.81
C ASN A 33 12.06 -5.28 -20.94
N SER A 34 11.38 -6.15 -21.70
CA SER A 34 9.94 -6.07 -21.91
C SER A 34 9.19 -6.28 -20.59
N PRO A 35 8.16 -5.48 -20.32
CA PRO A 35 7.32 -5.65 -19.15
C PRO A 35 6.64 -7.04 -19.14
N ILE A 36 6.59 -7.67 -17.97
CA ILE A 36 5.92 -8.96 -17.73
C ILE A 36 4.79 -8.71 -16.74
N VAL A 37 3.60 -9.22 -17.07
CA VAL A 37 2.43 -9.16 -16.17
C VAL A 37 2.30 -10.48 -15.44
N TYR A 38 2.20 -10.42 -14.11
CA TYR A 38 1.91 -11.55 -13.25
C TYR A 38 0.58 -11.32 -12.55
N THR A 39 -0.27 -12.35 -12.52
CA THR A 39 -1.57 -12.31 -11.83
C THR A 39 -1.49 -13.12 -10.54
N ALA A 40 -1.88 -12.52 -9.43
CA ALA A 40 -2.07 -13.20 -8.15
C ALA A 40 -3.55 -13.17 -7.79
N THR A 41 -4.09 -14.33 -7.39
CA THR A 41 -5.52 -14.51 -7.07
C THR A 41 -5.65 -14.88 -5.59
N MET A 42 -6.71 -14.42 -4.93
CA MET A 42 -7.08 -14.91 -3.60
C MET A 42 -7.17 -16.44 -3.61
N PRO A 43 -6.48 -17.16 -2.71
CA PRO A 43 -6.43 -18.62 -2.76
C PRO A 43 -7.81 -19.28 -2.67
N LYS A 44 -8.71 -18.70 -1.88
CA LYS A 44 -10.11 -19.13 -1.71
C LYS A 44 -11.06 -17.96 -1.76
N ALA A 45 -12.30 -18.24 -2.17
CA ALA A 45 -13.38 -17.26 -2.08
C ALA A 45 -13.71 -16.95 -0.62
N HIS A 46 -13.93 -15.68 -0.30
CA HIS A 46 -14.32 -15.19 1.02
C HIS A 46 -15.71 -14.60 0.99
N ILE A 47 -16.55 -14.94 1.97
CA ILE A 47 -17.83 -14.28 2.21
C ILE A 47 -17.61 -13.28 3.33
N PRO A 48 -17.62 -11.95 3.06
CA PRO A 48 -17.34 -10.95 4.07
C PRO A 48 -18.35 -11.01 5.23
N SER A 49 -17.83 -10.87 6.44
CA SER A 49 -18.60 -10.89 7.68
C SER A 49 -17.97 -9.95 8.70
N ALA A 50 -18.67 -8.89 9.03
CA ALA A 50 -18.20 -7.94 10.03
C ALA A 50 -18.19 -8.60 11.43
N PRO A 51 -17.10 -8.46 12.19
CA PRO A 51 -17.03 -9.01 13.53
C PRO A 51 -17.93 -8.22 14.51
N ASN A 52 -18.47 -8.92 15.51
CA ASN A 52 -19.10 -8.34 16.69
C ASN A 52 -20.16 -7.25 16.42
N GLY A 53 -20.97 -7.42 15.37
CA GLY A 53 -22.01 -6.47 15.00
C GLY A 53 -21.49 -5.18 14.36
N GLY A 54 -20.22 -5.16 13.96
CA GLY A 54 -19.66 -4.09 13.14
C GLY A 54 -20.22 -4.07 11.73
N THR A 55 -19.71 -3.15 10.93
CA THR A 55 -20.14 -2.90 9.54
C THR A 55 -19.04 -3.14 8.54
N ASP A 56 -17.86 -3.50 9.02
CA ASP A 56 -16.64 -3.59 8.24
C ASP A 56 -15.94 -4.92 8.48
N ASP A 57 -15.48 -5.59 7.42
CA ASP A 57 -14.63 -6.77 7.49
C ASP A 57 -13.29 -6.45 6.84
N TYR A 58 -12.21 -6.49 7.63
CA TYR A 58 -10.83 -6.38 7.16
C TYR A 58 -10.22 -7.75 7.05
N ARG A 59 -9.91 -8.16 5.83
CA ARG A 59 -9.38 -9.49 5.57
C ARG A 59 -8.10 -9.42 4.74
N CYS A 60 -7.07 -10.04 5.26
CA CYS A 60 -5.80 -10.22 4.57
C CYS A 60 -5.73 -11.59 3.91
N PHE A 61 -5.17 -11.64 2.70
CA PHE A 61 -4.93 -12.85 1.94
C PHE A 61 -3.48 -12.88 1.48
N LEU A 62 -2.79 -13.98 1.73
CA LEU A 62 -1.47 -14.20 1.17
C LEU A 62 -1.61 -14.68 -0.27
N ILE A 63 -1.14 -13.89 -1.23
CA ILE A 63 -1.24 -14.19 -2.66
C ILE A 63 0.13 -14.29 -3.30
N ASP A 64 0.28 -15.20 -4.28
CA ASP A 64 1.53 -15.49 -4.96
C ASP A 64 1.48 -15.09 -6.43
N PRO A 65 2.18 -14.03 -6.84
CA PRO A 65 2.32 -13.69 -8.26
C PRO A 65 3.29 -14.64 -8.99
N SER A 66 4.02 -15.50 -8.27
CA SER A 66 4.98 -16.46 -8.83
C SER A 66 6.03 -15.83 -9.75
N VAL A 67 6.58 -14.69 -9.37
CA VAL A 67 7.62 -13.98 -10.12
C VAL A 67 8.87 -14.84 -10.25
N LYS A 68 9.41 -14.98 -11.47
CA LYS A 68 10.45 -15.96 -11.79
C LYS A 68 11.88 -15.48 -11.54
N GLN A 69 12.09 -14.18 -11.41
CA GLN A 69 13.39 -13.54 -11.18
C GLN A 69 13.24 -12.25 -10.38
N ASP A 70 14.33 -11.74 -9.84
CA ASP A 70 14.33 -10.41 -9.20
C ASP A 70 13.88 -9.37 -10.20
N SER A 71 12.87 -8.60 -9.83
CA SER A 71 12.12 -7.71 -10.70
C SER A 71 11.85 -6.38 -10.03
N LEU A 72 11.40 -5.42 -10.82
CA LEU A 72 10.93 -4.12 -10.37
C LEU A 72 9.47 -3.95 -10.81
N ILE A 73 8.56 -3.72 -9.87
CA ILE A 73 7.15 -3.47 -10.14
C ILE A 73 7.00 -2.04 -10.64
N THR A 74 6.41 -1.90 -11.83
CA THR A 74 6.12 -0.60 -12.47
C THR A 74 4.63 -0.25 -12.45
N SER A 75 3.75 -1.22 -12.21
CA SER A 75 2.31 -0.97 -12.08
C SER A 75 1.64 -2.09 -11.28
N VAL A 76 0.58 -1.72 -10.58
CA VAL A 76 -0.32 -2.64 -9.86
C VAL A 76 -1.73 -2.36 -10.35
N LYS A 77 -2.46 -3.41 -10.75
CA LYS A 77 -3.87 -3.32 -11.13
C LYS A 77 -4.70 -4.24 -10.24
N PHE A 78 -5.65 -3.67 -9.53
CA PHE A 78 -6.61 -4.42 -8.74
C PHE A 78 -7.78 -4.85 -9.63
N LEU A 79 -8.23 -6.08 -9.42
CA LEU A 79 -9.33 -6.71 -10.16
C LEU A 79 -10.38 -7.21 -9.15
N PRO A 80 -11.13 -6.30 -8.51
CA PRO A 80 -12.20 -6.66 -7.59
C PRO A 80 -13.29 -7.45 -8.32
N GLN A 81 -13.59 -8.67 -7.86
CA GLN A 81 -14.71 -9.44 -8.39
C GLN A 81 -16.05 -8.83 -7.96
N ARG A 82 -16.10 -8.23 -6.77
CA ARG A 82 -17.29 -7.63 -6.15
C ARG A 82 -17.03 -6.20 -5.70
N LYS A 83 -16.87 -5.27 -6.68
CA LYS A 83 -16.58 -3.85 -6.39
C LYS A 83 -17.55 -3.23 -5.35
N VAL A 84 -18.81 -3.62 -5.35
CA VAL A 84 -19.83 -3.11 -4.43
C VAL A 84 -19.53 -3.41 -2.95
N LEU A 85 -18.74 -4.47 -2.69
CA LEU A 85 -18.32 -4.85 -1.34
C LEU A 85 -17.02 -4.18 -0.92
N TRP A 86 -16.19 -3.77 -1.89
CA TRP A 86 -14.89 -3.22 -1.62
C TRP A 86 -14.99 -1.73 -1.29
N HIS A 87 -14.52 -1.38 -0.09
CA HIS A 87 -14.33 0.01 0.28
C HIS A 87 -12.95 0.50 -0.16
N HIS A 88 -11.90 -0.20 0.25
CA HIS A 88 -10.55 -0.05 -0.27
C HIS A 88 -9.77 -1.37 -0.15
N ALA A 89 -8.62 -1.42 -0.79
CA ALA A 89 -7.66 -2.49 -0.58
C ALA A 89 -6.24 -1.92 -0.53
N ILE A 90 -5.37 -2.57 0.25
CA ILE A 90 -3.96 -2.24 0.35
C ILE A 90 -3.16 -3.49 -0.01
N LEU A 91 -2.12 -3.30 -0.79
CA LEU A 91 -1.19 -4.35 -1.17
C LEU A 91 0.13 -4.13 -0.45
N PHE A 92 0.56 -5.14 0.30
CA PHE A 92 1.85 -5.16 0.99
C PHE A 92 2.75 -6.20 0.37
N GLN A 93 4.06 -5.94 0.40
CA GLN A 93 5.07 -6.92 0.00
C GLN A 93 5.56 -7.69 1.23
N VAL A 94 5.71 -9.01 1.06
CA VAL A 94 6.24 -9.90 2.09
C VAL A 94 7.48 -10.59 1.54
N GLY A 95 8.62 -10.26 2.11
CA GLY A 95 9.88 -10.91 1.81
C GLY A 95 10.08 -12.21 2.59
N SER A 96 11.13 -12.93 2.25
CA SER A 96 11.47 -14.24 2.85
C SER A 96 11.54 -14.24 4.38
N LYS A 97 11.90 -13.11 4.99
CA LYS A 97 12.04 -12.97 6.46
C LYS A 97 10.70 -13.15 7.17
N ASP A 98 9.62 -12.60 6.61
CA ASP A 98 8.30 -12.53 7.26
C ASP A 98 7.31 -13.53 6.63
N LEU A 99 7.74 -14.26 5.60
CA LEU A 99 6.88 -15.16 4.83
C LEU A 99 6.32 -16.32 5.67
N ALA A 100 7.11 -16.86 6.60
CA ALA A 100 6.67 -17.97 7.45
C ALA A 100 5.51 -17.56 8.37
N GLU A 101 5.53 -16.33 8.91
CA GLU A 101 4.45 -15.78 9.71
C GLU A 101 3.20 -15.55 8.86
N ALA A 102 3.34 -14.97 7.68
CA ALA A 102 2.22 -14.76 6.76
C ALA A 102 1.54 -16.07 6.34
N ILE A 103 2.31 -17.13 6.05
CA ILE A 103 1.78 -18.47 5.73
C ILE A 103 0.98 -19.05 6.92
N LYS A 104 1.50 -18.88 8.13
CA LYS A 104 0.81 -19.35 9.35
C LYS A 104 -0.52 -18.62 9.57
N LEU A 105 -0.55 -17.30 9.33
CA LEU A 105 -1.76 -16.50 9.48
C LEU A 105 -2.81 -16.81 8.41
N ASP A 106 -2.38 -17.07 7.17
CA ASP A 106 -3.28 -17.32 6.04
C ASP A 106 -4.10 -18.62 6.16
N ASN A 107 -3.75 -19.50 7.07
CA ASN A 107 -4.51 -20.71 7.43
C ASN A 107 -5.07 -21.44 6.20
N ASN A 108 -4.18 -21.92 5.32
CA ASN A 108 -4.52 -22.64 4.09
C ASN A 108 -5.36 -21.82 3.07
N GLY A 109 -5.14 -20.54 2.98
CA GLY A 109 -5.73 -19.67 1.96
C GLY A 109 -7.11 -19.11 2.31
N THR A 110 -7.54 -19.21 3.56
CA THR A 110 -8.79 -18.57 4.02
C THR A 110 -8.60 -17.11 4.42
N GLY A 111 -7.35 -16.67 4.50
CA GLY A 111 -6.99 -15.35 4.99
C GLY A 111 -7.23 -15.18 6.49
N TRP A 112 -6.92 -14.00 7.01
CA TRP A 112 -7.06 -13.69 8.45
C TRP A 112 -7.59 -12.27 8.66
N PRO A 113 -8.26 -11.99 9.82
CA PRO A 113 -8.64 -10.63 10.20
C PRO A 113 -7.37 -9.77 10.39
N CYS A 114 -7.37 -8.54 9.85
CA CYS A 114 -6.16 -7.72 9.84
C CYS A 114 -6.47 -6.22 9.91
N PHE A 115 -7.26 -5.81 10.87
CA PHE A 115 -7.44 -4.39 11.19
C PHE A 115 -6.08 -3.77 11.55
N GLY A 116 -5.80 -2.56 11.06
CA GLY A 116 -4.59 -1.82 11.38
C GLY A 116 -3.33 -2.34 10.68
N GLY A 117 -3.42 -2.83 9.44
CA GLY A 117 -2.27 -3.25 8.64
C GLY A 117 -2.29 -4.70 8.23
N THR A 118 -1.12 -5.38 8.26
CA THR A 118 -1.02 -6.79 7.83
C THR A 118 -1.43 -7.79 8.91
N GLY A 119 -1.64 -7.36 10.14
CA GLY A 119 -1.81 -8.27 11.28
C GLY A 119 -0.56 -9.04 11.67
N MET A 120 0.58 -8.77 11.01
CA MET A 120 1.90 -9.30 11.36
C MET A 120 2.63 -8.34 12.28
N GLY A 121 3.31 -8.88 13.28
CA GLY A 121 3.93 -8.07 14.33
C GLY A 121 2.89 -7.50 15.30
N SER A 122 3.34 -7.07 16.47
CA SER A 122 2.46 -6.71 17.60
C SER A 122 2.44 -5.23 17.94
N SER A 123 3.00 -4.34 17.10
CA SER A 123 3.16 -2.94 17.49
C SER A 123 2.52 -1.96 16.51
N PHE A 124 1.97 -0.86 17.06
CA PHE A 124 1.56 0.32 16.31
C PHE A 124 2.65 0.84 15.36
N ALA A 125 3.92 0.72 15.76
CA ALA A 125 5.04 1.06 14.90
C ALA A 125 5.07 0.24 13.60
N SER A 126 4.62 -1.03 13.61
CA SER A 126 4.56 -1.86 12.39
C SER A 126 3.52 -1.34 11.39
N PHE A 127 2.41 -0.78 11.84
CA PHE A 127 1.44 -0.11 10.96
C PHE A 127 2.07 1.07 10.22
N LEU A 128 2.76 1.96 10.94
CA LEU A 128 3.38 3.16 10.34
C LEU A 128 4.60 2.84 9.45
N THR A 129 5.23 1.69 9.65
CA THR A 129 6.45 1.29 8.92
C THR A 129 6.22 0.19 7.89
N SER A 130 5.05 -0.44 7.84
CA SER A 130 4.73 -1.45 6.83
C SER A 130 4.73 -0.82 5.43
N PRO A 131 5.54 -1.31 4.51
CA PRO A 131 5.65 -0.72 3.19
C PRO A 131 4.40 -1.01 2.36
N TRP A 132 3.55 -0.03 2.18
CA TRP A 132 2.47 -0.10 1.20
C TRP A 132 3.08 -0.13 -0.20
N LEU A 133 2.86 -1.21 -0.91
CA LEU A 133 3.25 -1.33 -2.30
C LEU A 133 2.29 -0.52 -3.19
N SER A 134 1.00 -0.65 -2.95
CA SER A 134 -0.07 0.03 -3.68
C SER A 134 -1.37 0.01 -2.89
N SER A 135 -2.32 0.84 -3.29
CA SER A 135 -3.67 0.86 -2.72
C SER A 135 -4.71 1.04 -3.81
N TRP A 136 -5.90 0.52 -3.54
CA TRP A 136 -7.10 0.70 -4.35
C TRP A 136 -8.20 1.39 -3.55
N ALA A 137 -8.88 2.33 -4.19
CA ALA A 137 -10.14 2.91 -3.74
C ALA A 137 -11.07 3.04 -4.96
N PRO A 138 -12.39 3.23 -4.78
CA PRO A 138 -13.30 3.48 -5.89
C PRO A 138 -12.79 4.58 -6.83
N GLY A 139 -13.01 4.40 -8.13
CA GLY A 139 -12.58 5.35 -9.15
C GLY A 139 -11.21 5.06 -9.78
N ARG A 140 -10.36 4.19 -9.20
CA ARG A 140 -9.04 3.89 -9.74
C ARG A 140 -8.67 2.41 -9.59
N ASP A 141 -8.64 1.68 -10.71
CA ASP A 141 -8.28 0.26 -10.70
C ASP A 141 -6.76 0.01 -10.87
N THR A 142 -6.01 0.97 -11.41
CA THR A 142 -4.58 0.79 -11.71
C THR A 142 -3.73 1.89 -11.07
N ASP A 143 -2.69 1.48 -10.35
CA ASP A 143 -1.64 2.36 -9.83
C ASP A 143 -0.37 2.18 -10.68
N VAL A 144 -0.04 3.19 -11.47
CA VAL A 144 1.16 3.20 -12.31
C VAL A 144 2.24 3.98 -11.58
N MET A 145 3.44 3.40 -11.47
CA MET A 145 4.58 4.11 -10.91
C MET A 145 4.97 5.26 -11.84
N PRO A 146 5.37 6.41 -11.29
CA PRO A 146 5.87 7.51 -12.11
C PRO A 146 7.05 7.06 -12.98
N THR A 147 7.18 7.65 -14.17
CA THR A 147 8.29 7.36 -15.10
C THR A 147 9.64 7.48 -14.41
N GLY A 148 10.48 6.48 -14.55
CA GLY A 148 11.80 6.42 -13.92
C GLY A 148 11.81 5.81 -12.50
N TYR A 149 10.65 5.36 -11.99
CA TYR A 149 10.52 4.77 -10.66
C TYR A 149 9.85 3.40 -10.68
N ALA A 150 10.21 2.56 -9.73
CA ALA A 150 9.64 1.23 -9.55
C ALA A 150 9.84 0.76 -8.10
N THR A 151 9.16 -0.31 -7.70
CA THR A 151 9.35 -0.93 -6.40
C THR A 151 10.03 -2.30 -6.56
N PRO A 152 11.13 -2.59 -5.85
CA PRO A 152 11.79 -3.89 -5.91
C PRO A 152 10.87 -5.03 -5.46
N PHE A 153 10.94 -6.15 -6.20
CA PHE A 153 10.23 -7.38 -5.86
C PHE A 153 11.13 -8.58 -6.19
N LYS A 154 11.58 -9.30 -5.17
CA LYS A 154 12.50 -10.42 -5.34
C LYS A 154 11.77 -11.68 -5.77
N LYS A 155 12.48 -12.56 -6.44
CA LYS A 155 12.00 -13.92 -6.66
C LYS A 155 11.69 -14.59 -5.32
N GLY A 156 10.48 -15.12 -5.19
CA GLY A 156 10.02 -15.76 -3.97
C GLY A 156 9.28 -14.86 -2.99
N ASP A 157 9.34 -13.52 -3.14
CA ASP A 157 8.47 -12.63 -2.39
C ASP A 157 7.00 -12.94 -2.69
N ARG A 158 6.13 -12.64 -1.73
CA ARG A 158 4.67 -12.76 -1.81
C ARG A 158 4.04 -11.40 -1.59
N LEU A 159 2.74 -11.35 -1.77
CA LEU A 159 1.92 -10.17 -1.51
C LEU A 159 0.88 -10.51 -0.43
N ILE A 160 0.63 -9.57 0.46
CA ILE A 160 -0.57 -9.57 1.29
C ILE A 160 -1.53 -8.57 0.66
N MET A 161 -2.69 -9.05 0.25
CA MET A 161 -3.80 -8.21 -0.17
C MET A 161 -4.76 -8.05 1.01
N GLN A 162 -4.72 -6.89 1.66
CA GLN A 162 -5.72 -6.50 2.64
C GLN A 162 -6.91 -5.94 1.89
N VAL A 163 -8.09 -6.49 2.13
CA VAL A 163 -9.35 -5.96 1.59
C VAL A 163 -10.22 -5.46 2.74
N HIS A 164 -10.62 -4.20 2.66
CA HIS A 164 -11.64 -3.65 3.51
C HIS A 164 -13.00 -3.78 2.81
N TYR A 165 -13.81 -4.69 3.31
CA TYR A 165 -15.19 -4.86 2.87
C TYR A 165 -16.10 -3.96 3.71
N ASN A 166 -16.85 -3.06 3.05
CA ASN A 166 -17.87 -2.24 3.69
C ASN A 166 -19.24 -2.90 3.50
N LEU A 167 -19.86 -3.29 4.59
CA LEU A 167 -21.13 -4.00 4.60
C LEU A 167 -22.33 -3.10 4.93
N LEU A 168 -22.11 -1.78 5.10
CA LEU A 168 -23.16 -0.79 5.44
C LEU A 168 -24.25 -0.67 4.39
N LEU A 169 -23.87 -0.70 3.11
CA LEU A 169 -24.79 -0.43 2.00
C LEU A 169 -25.03 -1.64 1.10
N ALA A 170 -24.14 -2.62 1.14
CA ALA A 170 -24.03 -3.54 0.03
C ALA A 170 -25.01 -4.72 0.08
N THR A 171 -25.49 -5.11 1.25
CA THR A 171 -26.01 -6.49 1.22
C THR A 171 -26.81 -6.87 2.45
N MET A 172 -27.79 -6.11 2.84
CA MET A 172 -28.68 -6.54 3.93
C MET A 172 -29.10 -8.01 3.76
N GLY A 173 -28.32 -8.92 4.36
CA GLY A 173 -28.59 -10.36 4.39
C GLY A 173 -28.06 -11.19 3.21
N MET A 174 -27.37 -10.63 2.23
CA MET A 174 -26.83 -11.39 1.10
C MET A 174 -25.43 -11.93 1.41
N LYS A 175 -25.25 -13.24 1.30
CA LYS A 175 -23.94 -13.90 1.39
C LYS A 175 -23.30 -13.95 0.00
N ILE A 176 -22.54 -12.93 -0.35
CA ILE A 176 -21.86 -12.82 -1.64
C ILE A 176 -20.38 -13.14 -1.45
N ALA A 177 -19.91 -14.17 -2.13
CA ALA A 177 -18.50 -14.54 -2.10
C ALA A 177 -17.69 -13.63 -3.04
N ASP A 178 -16.47 -13.26 -2.62
CA ASP A 178 -15.48 -12.53 -3.38
C ASP A 178 -14.21 -13.36 -3.52
N GLN A 179 -13.67 -13.45 -4.74
CA GLN A 179 -12.37 -14.05 -5.04
C GLN A 179 -11.61 -13.16 -6.02
N SER A 180 -11.14 -12.07 -5.52
CA SER A 180 -10.51 -11.00 -6.30
C SER A 180 -9.05 -11.32 -6.64
N LYS A 181 -8.47 -10.50 -7.53
CA LYS A 181 -7.14 -10.70 -8.11
C LYS A 181 -6.37 -9.37 -8.12
N VAL A 182 -5.05 -9.50 -8.25
CA VAL A 182 -4.15 -8.38 -8.51
C VAL A 182 -3.25 -8.77 -9.68
N GLU A 183 -3.03 -7.86 -10.62
CA GLU A 183 -1.98 -7.93 -11.62
C GLU A 183 -0.85 -6.99 -11.24
N ILE A 184 0.39 -7.49 -11.26
CA ILE A 184 1.59 -6.66 -11.15
C ILE A 184 2.32 -6.68 -12.49
N THR A 185 2.66 -5.51 -13.00
CA THR A 185 3.54 -5.37 -14.16
C THR A 185 4.96 -5.15 -13.67
N THR A 186 5.89 -5.95 -14.16
CA THR A 186 7.30 -5.91 -13.72
C THR A 186 8.25 -5.80 -14.88
N VAL A 187 9.44 -5.30 -14.62
CA VAL A 187 10.61 -5.39 -15.50
C VAL A 187 11.75 -6.10 -14.74
N PRO A 188 12.70 -6.75 -15.43
CA PRO A 188 13.86 -7.34 -14.77
C PRO A 188 14.64 -6.31 -13.95
N ALA A 189 15.05 -6.66 -12.72
CA ALA A 189 15.84 -5.76 -11.87
C ALA A 189 17.28 -5.60 -12.38
N LYS A 190 17.81 -6.63 -13.04
CA LYS A 190 19.18 -6.64 -13.58
C LYS A 190 19.36 -5.54 -14.63
N ASN A 191 20.38 -4.72 -14.45
CA ASN A 191 20.72 -3.59 -15.34
C ASN A 191 19.65 -2.51 -15.46
N SER A 192 18.69 -2.45 -14.54
CA SER A 192 17.68 -1.39 -14.50
C SER A 192 18.26 -0.09 -13.95
N THR A 193 17.86 1.05 -14.53
CA THR A 193 18.18 2.40 -14.05
C THR A 193 17.03 3.03 -13.27
N LEU A 194 15.94 2.29 -13.05
CA LEU A 194 14.78 2.77 -12.29
C LEU A 194 15.13 2.98 -10.81
N LYS A 195 14.69 4.10 -10.27
CA LYS A 195 14.86 4.45 -8.86
C LYS A 195 13.79 3.75 -8.01
N THR A 196 14.19 3.28 -6.83
CA THR A 196 13.25 2.64 -5.91
C THR A 196 12.35 3.66 -5.22
N LEU A 197 11.03 3.47 -5.37
CA LEU A 197 10.01 4.27 -4.69
C LEU A 197 9.52 3.55 -3.43
N TYR A 198 9.39 4.31 -2.34
CA TYR A 198 8.86 3.85 -1.06
C TYR A 198 7.66 4.70 -0.65
N GLY A 199 6.77 4.13 0.16
CA GLY A 199 5.76 4.90 0.87
C GLY A 199 6.31 5.45 2.19
N ASP A 200 6.07 6.72 2.47
CA ASP A 200 6.33 7.33 3.77
C ASP A 200 5.08 8.02 4.29
N MET A 201 4.62 7.68 5.52
CA MET A 201 3.33 8.09 6.05
C MET A 201 3.47 9.19 7.10
N VAL A 202 2.54 10.14 7.06
CA VAL A 202 2.37 11.17 8.07
C VAL A 202 0.94 11.12 8.55
N ALA A 203 0.72 10.81 9.83
CA ALA A 203 -0.61 10.65 10.42
C ALA A 203 -0.83 11.63 11.58
N ALA A 204 -2.09 12.04 11.79
CA ALA A 204 -2.50 12.81 12.95
C ALA A 204 -3.65 12.12 13.68
N PRO A 205 -3.77 12.26 15.01
CA PRO A 205 -4.87 11.70 15.77
C PRO A 205 -6.20 12.34 15.35
N VAL A 206 -7.28 11.60 15.54
CA VAL A 206 -8.64 12.11 15.33
C VAL A 206 -9.40 12.05 16.65
N GLU A 207 -9.98 13.16 17.06
CA GLU A 207 -10.73 13.32 18.31
C GLU A 207 -11.93 14.23 18.07
N LEU A 208 -13.07 13.66 17.60
CA LEU A 208 -14.27 14.41 17.24
C LEU A 208 -15.38 14.13 18.26
N ALA A 209 -15.68 15.08 19.09
CA ALA A 209 -16.83 15.00 19.99
C ALA A 209 -18.17 14.98 19.22
N CYS A 210 -19.20 14.41 19.82
CA CYS A 210 -20.56 14.58 19.30
C CYS A 210 -20.90 16.07 19.18
N PRO A 211 -21.60 16.47 18.09
CA PRO A 211 -22.08 17.84 17.95
C PRO A 211 -22.95 18.29 19.14
N ALA A 212 -22.97 19.59 19.42
CA ALA A 212 -23.82 20.17 20.47
C ALA A 212 -25.30 19.76 20.30
N GLY A 213 -25.92 19.29 21.38
CA GLY A 213 -27.29 18.78 21.39
C GLY A 213 -27.47 17.32 20.95
N VAL A 214 -26.41 16.66 20.45
CA VAL A 214 -26.44 15.25 20.13
C VAL A 214 -25.97 14.45 21.34
N THR A 215 -26.79 13.49 21.80
CA THR A 215 -26.53 12.66 22.97
C THR A 215 -26.60 11.18 22.61
N GLY A 216 -25.93 10.36 23.39
CA GLY A 216 -25.89 8.90 23.24
C GLY A 216 -24.74 8.32 24.04
N ASP A 217 -24.82 7.03 24.36
CA ASP A 217 -23.79 6.34 25.15
C ASP A 217 -22.40 6.43 24.54
N LEU A 218 -22.33 6.28 23.22
CA LEU A 218 -21.06 6.36 22.49
C LEU A 218 -20.55 7.78 22.27
N CYS A 219 -21.25 8.83 22.73
CA CYS A 219 -20.72 10.18 22.80
C CYS A 219 -19.70 10.34 23.94
N ASP A 220 -19.64 9.40 24.89
CA ASP A 220 -18.53 9.24 25.81
C ASP A 220 -17.32 8.64 25.06
N ARG A 221 -16.17 9.29 25.15
CA ARG A 221 -14.94 8.85 24.46
C ARG A 221 -14.50 7.45 24.89
N GLY A 222 -14.55 7.14 26.18
CA GLY A 222 -14.12 5.85 26.72
C GLY A 222 -15.00 4.72 26.22
N LYS A 223 -16.32 4.91 26.24
CA LYS A 223 -17.29 3.95 25.69
C LYS A 223 -17.09 3.78 24.17
N SER A 224 -16.82 4.85 23.43
CA SER A 224 -16.58 4.78 21.98
C SER A 224 -15.29 4.05 21.66
N LEU A 225 -14.20 4.24 22.41
CA LEU A 225 -12.96 3.48 22.25
C LEU A 225 -13.15 1.98 22.59
N THR A 226 -13.94 1.67 23.60
CA THR A 226 -14.28 0.28 23.93
C THR A 226 -15.05 -0.37 22.78
N ASP A 227 -16.06 0.31 22.24
CA ASP A 227 -16.84 -0.14 21.09
C ASP A 227 -15.95 -0.29 19.83
N LEU A 228 -15.03 0.64 19.59
CA LEU A 228 -14.04 0.52 18.51
C LEU A 228 -13.24 -0.79 18.65
N GLY A 229 -12.68 -1.07 19.83
CA GLY A 229 -11.92 -2.29 20.07
C GLY A 229 -12.73 -3.58 19.89
N ILE A 230 -14.03 -3.54 20.20
CA ILE A 230 -14.94 -4.68 19.99
C ILE A 230 -15.21 -4.90 18.49
N ARG A 231 -15.48 -3.83 17.75
CA ARG A 231 -15.85 -3.91 16.31
C ARG A 231 -14.66 -4.19 15.39
N THR A 232 -13.46 -3.83 15.80
CA THR A 232 -12.26 -3.92 14.98
C THR A 232 -11.22 -4.86 15.60
N SER A 233 -10.34 -4.33 16.40
CA SER A 233 -9.37 -5.07 17.19
C SER A 233 -9.08 -4.38 18.51
N ALA A 234 -8.69 -5.14 19.53
CA ALA A 234 -8.27 -4.56 20.81
C ALA A 234 -7.10 -3.58 20.66
N GLY A 235 -6.31 -3.69 19.58
CA GLY A 235 -5.19 -2.79 19.24
C GLY A 235 -5.63 -1.40 18.83
N SER A 236 -6.82 -1.24 18.24
CA SER A 236 -7.25 0.05 17.66
C SER A 236 -7.35 1.19 18.68
N ALA A 237 -7.77 0.89 19.91
CA ALA A 237 -7.77 1.89 20.98
C ALA A 237 -6.35 2.33 21.38
N PHE A 238 -5.38 1.41 21.34
CA PHE A 238 -3.97 1.72 21.59
C PHE A 238 -3.36 2.53 20.46
N GLU A 239 -3.76 2.29 19.23
CA GLU A 239 -3.33 3.09 18.07
C GLU A 239 -3.78 4.54 18.18
N ALA A 240 -5.06 4.77 18.53
CA ALA A 240 -5.59 6.11 18.78
C ALA A 240 -4.82 6.82 19.92
N ALA A 241 -4.57 6.12 21.04
CA ALA A 241 -3.79 6.65 22.16
C ALA A 241 -2.34 6.95 21.78
N GLY A 242 -1.71 6.05 21.03
CA GLY A 242 -0.33 6.18 20.54
C GLY A 242 -0.15 7.39 19.62
N LEU A 243 -1.08 7.62 18.68
CA LEU A 243 -1.06 8.80 17.83
C LEU A 243 -1.21 10.10 18.62
N ASN A 244 -2.08 10.14 19.60
CA ASN A 244 -2.20 11.31 20.47
C ASN A 244 -0.86 11.64 21.14
N LEU A 245 -0.17 10.65 21.70
CA LEU A 245 1.14 10.83 22.32
C LEU A 245 2.20 11.31 21.34
N LEU A 246 2.28 10.67 20.16
CA LEU A 246 3.25 11.05 19.13
C LEU A 246 3.07 12.50 18.66
N CYS A 247 1.82 12.99 18.68
CA CYS A 247 1.50 14.34 18.26
C CYS A 247 1.38 15.35 19.43
N GLY A 248 1.92 14.98 20.61
CA GLY A 248 2.03 15.87 21.78
C GLY A 248 0.72 16.10 22.53
N GLN A 249 -0.28 15.23 22.34
CA GLN A 249 -1.55 15.25 23.07
C GLN A 249 -1.61 14.20 24.17
N SER A 250 -2.56 14.34 25.10
CA SER A 250 -2.82 13.31 26.10
C SER A 250 -3.40 12.04 25.47
N ALA A 251 -2.85 10.87 25.76
CA ALA A 251 -3.39 9.58 25.33
C ALA A 251 -4.83 9.34 25.85
N PHE A 252 -5.10 9.78 27.09
CA PHE A 252 -6.34 9.46 27.81
C PHE A 252 -7.36 10.61 27.82
N LYS A 253 -6.90 11.86 27.74
CA LYS A 253 -7.73 13.07 27.79
C LYS A 253 -7.28 14.06 26.70
N PRO A 254 -7.31 13.69 25.40
CA PRO A 254 -7.02 14.60 24.32
C PRO A 254 -8.09 15.68 24.24
N THR A 255 -7.74 16.83 23.69
CA THR A 255 -8.71 17.91 23.43
C THR A 255 -9.45 17.63 22.13
N PRO A 256 -10.80 17.51 22.14
CA PRO A 256 -11.56 17.33 20.91
C PRO A 256 -11.41 18.54 19.98
N SER A 257 -11.28 18.27 18.69
CA SER A 257 -11.16 19.32 17.66
C SER A 257 -11.61 18.79 16.30
N THR A 258 -12.26 19.66 15.51
CA THR A 258 -12.59 19.39 14.11
C THR A 258 -11.38 19.57 13.18
N THR A 259 -10.24 19.96 13.72
CA THR A 259 -8.96 20.05 13.01
C THR A 259 -7.94 19.19 13.73
N SER A 260 -7.36 18.24 13.02
CA SER A 260 -6.27 17.39 13.49
C SER A 260 -4.97 17.81 12.83
N THR A 261 -3.88 17.84 13.60
CA THR A 261 -2.56 18.16 13.08
C THR A 261 -1.48 17.36 13.80
N CYS A 262 -0.43 17.00 13.07
CA CYS A 262 0.75 16.34 13.63
C CYS A 262 1.99 16.62 12.81
N ASP A 263 3.12 16.71 13.48
CA ASP A 263 4.45 16.95 12.91
C ASP A 263 5.26 15.64 12.91
N LYS A 264 5.71 15.22 11.75
CA LYS A 264 6.67 14.13 11.59
C LYS A 264 8.06 14.70 11.33
N LYS A 265 9.05 14.28 12.13
CA LYS A 265 10.46 14.57 11.85
C LYS A 265 11.00 13.63 10.80
N ILE A 266 11.67 14.20 9.80
CA ILE A 266 12.37 13.46 8.75
C ILE A 266 13.72 13.01 9.29
N THR A 267 14.01 11.71 9.19
CA THR A 267 15.21 11.10 9.77
C THR A 267 16.32 10.85 8.76
N GLN A 268 16.01 10.90 7.46
CA GLN A 268 16.96 10.69 6.37
C GLN A 268 16.64 11.60 5.17
N ASN A 269 17.63 11.81 4.31
CA ASN A 269 17.39 12.60 3.09
C ASN A 269 16.54 11.79 2.11
N GLU A 270 15.47 12.41 1.61
CA GLU A 270 14.49 11.80 0.71
C GLU A 270 14.01 12.82 -0.31
N ILE A 271 13.45 12.34 -1.40
CA ILE A 271 12.81 13.19 -2.40
C ILE A 271 11.38 12.72 -2.60
N VAL A 272 10.42 13.58 -2.34
CA VAL A 272 8.98 13.34 -2.56
C VAL A 272 8.65 13.60 -4.00
N ILE A 273 7.95 12.66 -4.65
CA ILE A 273 7.49 12.77 -6.03
C ILE A 273 5.98 12.68 -6.19
N LYS A 274 5.29 12.04 -5.26
CA LYS A 274 3.82 11.97 -5.21
C LYS A 274 3.32 12.00 -3.76
N ALA A 275 2.07 12.40 -3.56
CA ALA A 275 1.41 12.32 -2.26
C ALA A 275 -0.06 11.93 -2.42
N THR A 276 -0.56 11.13 -1.50
CA THR A 276 -1.93 10.58 -1.47
C THR A 276 -2.62 11.01 -0.18
N PRO A 277 -3.81 11.60 -0.23
CA PRO A 277 -4.60 11.89 0.96
C PRO A 277 -5.41 10.65 1.37
N HIS A 278 -5.63 10.45 2.67
CA HIS A 278 -6.56 9.44 3.17
C HIS A 278 -7.28 9.94 4.43
N MET A 279 -8.60 9.97 4.35
CA MET A 279 -9.54 10.23 5.43
C MET A 279 -10.79 9.38 5.20
N HIS A 280 -11.73 9.35 6.16
CA HIS A 280 -13.01 8.69 5.96
C HIS A 280 -14.15 9.69 5.64
N LEU A 281 -15.39 9.31 5.97
CA LEU A 281 -16.60 9.99 5.50
C LEU A 281 -16.83 11.39 6.07
N LEU A 282 -16.23 11.72 7.22
CA LEU A 282 -16.36 13.05 7.85
C LEU A 282 -15.27 14.02 7.38
N GLY A 283 -14.28 13.55 6.62
CA GLY A 283 -13.17 14.35 6.11
C GLY A 283 -13.62 15.48 5.17
N ARG A 284 -12.99 16.66 5.31
CA ARG A 284 -13.29 17.87 4.50
C ARG A 284 -12.07 18.39 3.76
N SER A 285 -10.91 18.38 4.38
CA SER A 285 -9.66 18.79 3.74
C SER A 285 -8.46 18.07 4.33
N LEU A 286 -7.41 17.89 3.52
CA LEU A 286 -6.12 17.40 3.96
C LEU A 286 -5.00 18.20 3.32
N LYS A 287 -4.02 18.61 4.14
CA LYS A 287 -2.82 19.33 3.69
C LYS A 287 -1.55 18.71 4.27
N LEU A 288 -0.51 18.58 3.44
CA LEU A 288 0.86 18.25 3.85
C LEU A 288 1.77 19.43 3.57
N VAL A 289 2.53 19.84 4.58
CA VAL A 289 3.43 20.99 4.51
C VAL A 289 4.81 20.62 5.04
N LEU A 290 5.84 20.86 4.24
CA LEU A 290 7.24 20.82 4.66
C LEU A 290 7.60 22.09 5.42
N ASN A 291 8.27 21.95 6.58
CA ASN A 291 8.83 23.01 7.41
C ASN A 291 7.83 24.16 7.69
N PRO A 292 6.62 23.86 8.23
CA PRO A 292 5.56 24.85 8.41
C PRO A 292 6.01 26.01 9.30
N GLY A 293 5.65 27.25 8.91
CA GLY A 293 5.98 28.48 9.64
C GLY A 293 7.42 28.93 9.53
N THR A 294 8.22 28.36 8.62
CA THR A 294 9.62 28.76 8.38
C THR A 294 9.82 29.34 6.98
N PRO A 295 10.93 30.03 6.69
CA PRO A 295 11.27 30.45 5.33
C PRO A 295 11.40 29.28 4.32
N GLY A 296 11.59 28.05 4.81
CA GLY A 296 11.68 26.83 4.00
C GLY A 296 10.33 26.12 3.78
N GLU A 297 9.22 26.75 4.14
CA GLU A 297 7.88 26.17 4.00
C GLU A 297 7.55 25.85 2.53
N LYS A 298 7.09 24.62 2.28
CA LYS A 298 6.57 24.19 0.98
C LYS A 298 5.33 23.31 1.15
N THR A 299 4.30 23.56 0.35
CA THR A 299 3.15 22.66 0.27
C THR A 299 3.51 21.43 -0.57
N ILE A 300 3.38 20.24 0.04
CA ILE A 300 3.55 18.96 -0.62
C ILE A 300 2.24 18.51 -1.25
N LEU A 301 1.13 18.60 -0.49
CA LEU A 301 -0.21 18.25 -0.92
C LEU A 301 -1.21 19.25 -0.35
N ASP A 302 -2.18 19.66 -1.15
CA ASP A 302 -3.33 20.45 -0.69
C ASP A 302 -4.61 19.91 -1.32
N ARG A 303 -5.51 19.40 -0.49
CA ARG A 303 -6.84 18.90 -0.83
C ARG A 303 -7.89 19.68 -0.04
N PRO A 304 -8.23 20.91 -0.45
CA PRO A 304 -9.17 21.76 0.27
C PRO A 304 -10.60 21.23 0.24
N ASN A 305 -10.94 20.42 -0.76
CA ASN A 305 -12.22 19.73 -0.92
C ASN A 305 -11.94 18.24 -1.04
N TYR A 306 -11.68 17.59 0.12
CA TYR A 306 -11.46 16.16 0.14
C TYR A 306 -12.73 15.41 -0.29
N ASN A 307 -12.55 14.41 -1.15
CA ASN A 307 -13.62 13.51 -1.59
C ASN A 307 -13.23 12.06 -1.21
N PHE A 308 -14.06 11.43 -0.40
CA PHE A 308 -13.89 10.06 0.03
C PHE A 308 -13.85 9.06 -1.13
N ASP A 309 -14.59 9.32 -2.20
CA ASP A 309 -14.65 8.47 -3.40
C ASP A 309 -13.52 8.77 -4.41
N ASP A 310 -12.66 9.76 -4.14
CA ASP A 310 -11.47 10.09 -4.95
C ASP A 310 -10.27 10.38 -4.06
N GLN A 311 -9.54 9.34 -3.72
CA GLN A 311 -8.30 9.40 -2.94
C GLN A 311 -7.05 9.25 -3.83
N SER A 312 -7.15 9.68 -5.07
CA SER A 312 -6.08 9.53 -6.05
C SER A 312 -4.81 10.29 -5.63
N PRO A 313 -3.61 9.70 -5.85
CA PRO A 313 -2.37 10.39 -5.59
C PRO A 313 -2.20 11.60 -6.51
N THR A 314 -1.58 12.63 -5.98
CA THR A 314 -1.10 13.77 -6.74
C THR A 314 0.37 13.58 -7.06
N LEU A 315 0.73 13.53 -8.35
CA LEU A 315 2.11 13.63 -8.78
C LEU A 315 2.56 15.09 -8.63
N LEU A 316 3.68 15.33 -7.97
CA LEU A 316 4.20 16.67 -7.78
C LEU A 316 4.73 17.21 -9.12
N LYS A 317 4.43 18.47 -9.43
CA LYS A 317 4.97 19.14 -10.63
C LYS A 317 6.50 19.20 -10.62
N GLN A 318 7.08 19.37 -9.43
CA GLN A 318 8.52 19.33 -9.18
C GLN A 318 8.75 18.48 -7.94
N PRO A 319 9.72 17.54 -7.95
CA PRO A 319 10.11 16.80 -6.76
C PRO A 319 10.54 17.74 -5.63
N ILE A 320 10.18 17.38 -4.40
CA ILE A 320 10.55 18.16 -3.20
C ILE A 320 11.56 17.36 -2.39
N ALA A 321 12.75 17.94 -2.20
CA ALA A 321 13.77 17.38 -1.35
C ALA A 321 13.42 17.61 0.14
N LEU A 322 13.46 16.54 0.93
CA LEU A 322 13.39 16.52 2.38
C LEU A 322 14.79 16.21 2.90
N LYS A 323 15.23 16.92 3.94
CA LYS A 323 16.51 16.70 4.62
C LYS A 323 16.28 16.09 5.99
N ALA A 324 17.21 15.30 6.47
CA ALA A 324 17.22 14.89 7.88
C ALA A 324 17.13 16.12 8.80
N GLY A 325 16.19 16.10 9.74
CA GLY A 325 15.87 17.24 10.62
C GLY A 325 14.70 18.11 10.15
N ASP A 326 14.30 18.03 8.89
CA ASP A 326 13.07 18.68 8.40
C ASP A 326 11.82 18.17 9.13
N THR A 327 10.74 18.92 9.03
CA THR A 327 9.44 18.56 9.60
C THR A 327 8.40 18.52 8.48
N VAL A 328 7.62 17.45 8.42
CA VAL A 328 6.42 17.40 7.58
C VAL A 328 5.19 17.41 8.48
N ARG A 329 4.32 18.39 8.29
CA ARG A 329 3.04 18.51 9.00
C ARG A 329 1.91 18.00 8.14
N VAL A 330 1.07 17.12 8.72
CA VAL A 330 -0.26 16.82 8.19
C VAL A 330 -1.30 17.65 8.95
N THR A 331 -2.29 18.18 8.23
CA THR A 331 -3.46 18.83 8.80
C THR A 331 -4.71 18.34 8.09
N CYS A 332 -5.68 17.84 8.85
CA CYS A 332 -6.99 17.42 8.35
C CYS A 332 -8.10 18.25 9.02
N THR A 333 -9.16 18.54 8.27
CA THR A 333 -10.39 19.11 8.83
C THR A 333 -11.57 18.17 8.62
N PHE A 334 -12.50 18.16 9.56
CA PHE A 334 -13.66 17.28 9.60
C PHE A 334 -14.94 18.05 9.85
N ASP A 335 -16.06 17.44 9.41
CA ASP A 335 -17.40 17.92 9.76
C ASP A 335 -18.19 16.80 10.46
N PRO A 336 -18.24 16.78 11.81
CA PRO A 336 -18.98 15.77 12.56
C PRO A 336 -20.48 15.75 12.27
N LYS A 337 -21.07 16.84 11.74
CA LYS A 337 -22.50 16.92 11.39
C LYS A 337 -22.85 15.98 10.23
N LEU A 338 -21.88 15.64 9.38
CA LEU A 338 -22.09 14.69 8.29
C LEU A 338 -22.56 13.33 8.79
N ARG A 339 -22.22 12.95 10.03
CA ARG A 339 -22.66 11.68 10.61
C ARG A 339 -24.18 11.54 10.65
N SER A 340 -24.91 12.63 10.87
CA SER A 340 -26.38 12.61 10.93
C SER A 340 -27.07 12.70 9.57
N VAL A 341 -26.36 13.10 8.52
CA VAL A 341 -26.97 13.34 7.19
C VAL A 341 -26.52 12.34 6.15
N LEU A 342 -25.34 11.76 6.28
CA LEU A 342 -24.85 10.74 5.33
C LEU A 342 -25.63 9.43 5.49
N PRO A 343 -26.21 8.87 4.41
CA PRO A 343 -27.00 7.64 4.47
C PRO A 343 -26.27 6.45 5.11
N ALA A 344 -24.95 6.37 4.90
CA ALA A 344 -24.10 5.33 5.48
C ALA A 344 -23.95 5.45 7.00
N LEU A 345 -24.06 6.62 7.58
CA LEU A 345 -23.79 6.88 9.00
C LEU A 345 -25.03 7.26 9.81
N SER A 346 -26.05 7.84 9.18
CA SER A 346 -27.21 8.43 9.87
C SER A 346 -28.09 7.42 10.63
N LYS A 347 -27.97 6.13 10.28
CA LYS A 347 -28.67 5.03 10.95
C LYS A 347 -27.86 4.42 12.11
N LEU A 348 -26.60 4.81 12.26
CA LEU A 348 -25.73 4.34 13.34
C LEU A 348 -25.92 5.21 14.59
N PRO A 349 -25.69 4.67 15.78
CA PRO A 349 -25.72 5.47 17.02
C PRO A 349 -24.76 6.66 16.96
N PRO A 350 -25.15 7.82 17.51
CA PRO A 350 -24.22 8.93 17.70
C PRO A 350 -22.99 8.48 18.49
N ARG A 351 -21.81 8.95 18.12
CA ARG A 351 -20.56 8.58 18.81
C ARG A 351 -19.52 9.68 18.78
N TYR A 352 -18.68 9.67 19.75
CA TYR A 352 -17.39 10.30 19.71
C TYR A 352 -16.53 9.54 18.67
N VAL A 353 -15.95 10.23 17.69
CA VAL A 353 -15.19 9.59 16.62
C VAL A 353 -13.70 9.77 16.91
N THR A 354 -12.98 8.65 16.94
CA THR A 354 -11.53 8.61 17.13
C THR A 354 -10.85 8.09 15.86
N TRP A 355 -9.52 8.13 15.85
CA TRP A 355 -8.75 7.37 14.90
C TRP A 355 -9.17 5.90 14.91
N GLY A 356 -9.42 5.35 13.74
CA GLY A 356 -9.79 3.94 13.58
C GLY A 356 -10.01 3.55 12.13
N GLU A 357 -9.92 2.25 11.88
CA GLU A 357 -9.98 1.65 10.55
C GLU A 357 -11.40 1.57 9.98
N GLY A 358 -12.44 1.50 10.81
CA GLY A 358 -13.81 1.33 10.34
C GLY A 358 -14.33 2.54 9.57
N SER A 359 -15.18 2.32 8.55
CA SER A 359 -15.79 3.39 7.75
C SER A 359 -16.58 4.40 8.59
N SER A 360 -16.99 4.02 9.79
CA SER A 360 -17.69 4.89 10.75
C SER A 360 -16.76 5.60 11.75
N ASP A 361 -15.47 5.28 11.72
CA ASP A 361 -14.38 5.94 12.43
C ASP A 361 -13.71 6.96 11.49
N GLU A 362 -12.58 7.54 11.85
CA GLU A 362 -11.90 8.52 11.01
C GLU A 362 -10.39 8.33 10.98
N MET A 363 -9.77 8.80 9.89
CA MET A 363 -8.34 8.89 9.73
C MET A 363 -7.89 10.29 9.26
N CYS A 364 -6.68 10.66 9.61
CA CYS A 364 -5.95 11.80 9.05
C CYS A 364 -4.59 11.29 8.60
N LEU A 365 -4.44 10.92 7.35
CA LEU A 365 -3.25 10.24 6.84
C LEU A 365 -2.83 10.78 5.48
N GLY A 366 -1.59 11.25 5.39
CA GLY A 366 -0.92 11.56 4.12
C GLY A 366 0.15 10.52 3.81
N VAL A 367 0.13 9.96 2.62
CA VAL A 367 1.15 9.01 2.17
C VAL A 367 1.99 9.65 1.08
N MET A 368 3.27 9.86 1.35
CA MET A 368 4.24 10.38 0.38
C MET A 368 4.91 9.22 -0.36
N GLY A 369 5.01 9.32 -1.68
CA GLY A 369 5.89 8.46 -2.47
C GLY A 369 7.27 9.10 -2.54
N VAL A 370 8.25 8.45 -1.90
CA VAL A 370 9.61 8.99 -1.74
C VAL A 370 10.67 8.05 -2.30
N PHE A 371 11.82 8.58 -2.69
CA PHE A 371 13.02 7.80 -2.93
C PHE A 371 14.20 8.41 -2.16
N LYS A 372 15.15 7.56 -1.77
CA LYS A 372 16.37 8.01 -1.08
C LYS A 372 17.27 8.74 -2.06
N SER A 373 17.75 9.92 -1.67
CA SER A 373 18.68 10.75 -2.48
C SER A 373 20.11 10.32 -2.27
#